data_3581de5f6d1c74de43ba24549de53b12
#
_entry.id   3581de5f6d1c74de43ba24549de53b12
#
_cell.length_a   1.000
_cell.length_b   1.000
_cell.length_c   1.000
_cell.angle_alpha   90.00
_cell.angle_beta   90.00
_cell.angle_gamma   90.00
#
_symmetry.space_group_name_H-M   'P 1'
#
loop_
_entity.id
_entity.type
_entity.pdbx_description
1 polymer ?
#
loop_
_entity_poly.entity_id
_entity_poly.type
_entity_poly.pdbx_seq_one_letter_code
_entity_poly.pdbx_strand_id
1 'polypeptide(L)'
;MAKILLIKTGAAGDVVRTTTLLRVLKGDITWVIDPRYSDILPTGHPELQRIIPVEQAAHILKNESFDLTLSLEEDIACAKLASTVPTGRLIGIYMDGDIIRYTDDVAGWFDMSLVSKLGKDAANKIKAANTHTFQYWLFNMLGLSFHGQPYCIYRNPAIDREEELIGIETRSGNRWPNKSWAGYQALTEQLAD
;
A
#
# COMPACT_ATOMS: atom_id res chain seq x y z
N MET A 1 10.34 20.71 -7.76
CA MET A 1 10.33 19.54 -6.84
C MET A 1 10.29 18.26 -7.66
N ALA A 2 10.75 17.13 -7.11
CA ALA A 2 10.65 15.85 -7.79
C ALA A 2 9.19 15.45 -7.92
N LYS A 3 8.79 14.94 -9.09
CA LYS A 3 7.45 14.41 -9.33
C LYS A 3 7.44 12.90 -9.06
N ILE A 4 6.60 12.46 -8.16
CA ILE A 4 6.54 11.06 -7.71
C ILE A 4 5.17 10.48 -8.04
N LEU A 5 5.13 9.37 -8.76
CA LEU A 5 3.93 8.57 -8.95
C LEU A 5 3.96 7.37 -7.99
N LEU A 6 2.94 7.26 -7.15
CA LEU A 6 2.75 6.13 -6.26
C LEU A 6 1.51 5.35 -6.68
N ILE A 7 1.68 4.10 -7.09
CA ILE A 7 0.60 3.19 -7.50
C ILE A 7 0.41 2.17 -6.38
N LYS A 8 -0.59 2.39 -5.54
CA LYS A 8 -1.06 1.45 -4.50
C LYS A 8 -2.56 1.58 -4.36
N THR A 9 -3.30 0.60 -4.89
CA THR A 9 -4.75 0.70 -5.07
C THR A 9 -5.53 0.08 -3.91
N GLY A 10 -5.03 -0.94 -3.26
CA GLY A 10 -5.70 -1.66 -2.16
C GLY A 10 -4.78 -2.71 -1.52
N ALA A 11 -5.22 -3.56 -0.59
CA ALA A 11 -6.40 -3.43 0.25
C ALA A 11 -6.22 -2.32 1.31
N ALA A 12 -7.29 -1.96 2.05
CA ALA A 12 -7.25 -0.87 3.05
C ALA A 12 -6.03 -0.91 3.97
N GLY A 13 -5.72 -2.08 4.56
CA GLY A 13 -4.57 -2.25 5.44
C GLY A 13 -3.21 -2.03 4.75
N ASP A 14 -3.10 -2.34 3.45
CA ASP A 14 -1.88 -2.11 2.68
C ASP A 14 -1.74 -0.63 2.32
N VAL A 15 -2.85 0.05 2.00
CA VAL A 15 -2.87 1.50 1.80
C VAL A 15 -2.41 2.20 3.09
N VAL A 16 -3.00 1.87 4.25
CA VAL A 16 -2.61 2.43 5.55
C VAL A 16 -1.10 2.27 5.79
N ARG A 17 -0.57 1.06 5.61
CA ARG A 17 0.86 0.78 5.81
C ARG A 17 1.74 1.56 4.83
N THR A 18 1.30 1.75 3.59
CA THR A 18 2.03 2.49 2.57
C THR A 18 2.08 3.99 2.88
N THR A 19 1.12 4.54 3.64
CA THR A 19 1.16 5.96 4.03
C THR A 19 2.39 6.35 4.85
N THR A 20 3.12 5.39 5.44
CA THR A 20 4.40 5.67 6.11
C THR A 20 5.43 6.28 5.16
N LEU A 21 5.34 6.00 3.87
CA LEU A 21 6.22 6.59 2.85
C LEU A 21 6.06 8.10 2.72
N LEU A 22 4.89 8.65 3.05
CA LEU A 22 4.66 10.10 3.07
C LEU A 22 5.54 10.83 4.09
N ARG A 23 6.15 10.12 5.05
CA ARG A 23 7.10 10.69 6.01
C ARG A 23 8.49 10.92 5.42
N VAL A 24 8.85 10.19 4.37
CA VAL A 24 10.22 10.16 3.83
C VAL A 24 10.31 10.60 2.37
N LEU A 25 9.27 10.41 1.59
CA LEU A 25 9.23 10.91 0.21
C LEU A 25 9.11 12.44 0.23
N LYS A 26 9.95 13.08 -0.58
CA LYS A 26 9.99 14.55 -0.72
C LYS A 26 9.76 14.93 -2.17
N GLY A 27 8.64 15.61 -2.43
CA GLY A 27 8.25 16.02 -3.77
C GLY A 27 6.74 16.05 -3.98
N ASP A 28 6.32 16.29 -5.21
CA ASP A 28 4.92 16.33 -5.62
C ASP A 28 4.41 14.91 -5.87
N ILE A 29 3.76 14.31 -4.86
CA ILE A 29 3.26 12.95 -4.94
C ILE A 29 1.87 12.95 -5.60
N THR A 30 1.74 12.16 -6.66
CA THR A 30 0.48 11.73 -7.25
C THR A 30 0.25 10.28 -6.83
N TRP A 31 -0.87 10.00 -6.11
CA TRP A 31 -1.21 8.65 -5.67
C TRP A 31 -2.36 8.08 -6.50
N VAL A 32 -2.13 6.95 -7.16
CA VAL A 32 -3.16 6.18 -7.85
C VAL A 32 -3.73 5.15 -6.89
N ILE A 33 -5.06 5.21 -6.66
CA ILE A 33 -5.75 4.43 -5.65
C ILE A 33 -7.13 3.96 -6.13
N ASP A 34 -7.64 2.85 -5.58
CA ASP A 34 -9.05 2.49 -5.71
C ASP A 34 -9.89 3.50 -4.89
N PRO A 35 -10.92 4.11 -5.50
CA PRO A 35 -11.75 5.12 -4.83
C PRO A 35 -12.32 4.69 -3.48
N ARG A 36 -12.54 3.40 -3.28
CA ARG A 36 -13.03 2.84 -2.00
C ARG A 36 -12.11 3.09 -0.81
N TYR A 37 -10.85 3.40 -1.07
CA TYR A 37 -9.83 3.60 -0.03
C TYR A 37 -9.25 5.01 -0.01
N SER A 38 -9.74 5.92 -0.86
CA SER A 38 -9.23 7.30 -0.96
C SER A 38 -9.34 8.07 0.36
N ASP A 39 -10.41 7.84 1.11
CA ASP A 39 -10.66 8.51 2.40
C ASP A 39 -9.67 8.12 3.52
N ILE A 40 -8.86 7.08 3.29
CA ILE A 40 -7.76 6.72 4.21
C ILE A 40 -6.63 7.75 4.12
N LEU A 41 -6.43 8.34 2.94
CA LEU A 41 -5.29 9.20 2.67
C LEU A 41 -5.45 10.55 3.38
N PRO A 42 -4.35 11.13 3.90
CA PRO A 42 -4.40 12.39 4.64
C PRO A 42 -4.69 13.57 3.70
N THR A 43 -5.81 14.24 3.91
CA THR A 43 -6.10 15.50 3.22
C THR A 43 -5.16 16.60 3.72
N GLY A 44 -4.63 17.42 2.78
CA GLY A 44 -3.74 18.54 3.13
C GLY A 44 -2.32 18.15 3.49
N HIS A 45 -1.89 16.90 3.22
CA HIS A 45 -0.48 16.53 3.36
C HIS A 45 0.38 17.30 2.35
N PRO A 46 1.48 17.95 2.77
CA PRO A 46 2.21 18.89 1.91
C PRO A 46 2.79 18.24 0.65
N GLU A 47 3.21 17.00 0.70
CA GLU A 47 3.75 16.27 -0.46
C GLU A 47 2.68 15.54 -1.28
N LEU A 48 1.50 15.21 -0.72
CA LEU A 48 0.43 14.51 -1.45
C LEU A 48 -0.43 15.51 -2.22
N GLN A 49 -0.03 15.80 -3.46
CA GLN A 49 -0.66 16.83 -4.29
C GLN A 49 -1.91 16.35 -5.02
N ARG A 50 -1.94 15.07 -5.43
CA ARG A 50 -3.06 14.52 -6.18
C ARG A 50 -3.36 13.09 -5.77
N ILE A 51 -4.66 12.78 -5.74
CA ILE A 51 -5.21 11.43 -5.59
C ILE A 51 -6.00 11.14 -6.86
N ILE A 52 -5.66 10.06 -7.56
CA ILE A 52 -6.26 9.71 -8.85
C ILE A 52 -6.91 8.32 -8.72
N PRO A 53 -8.21 8.20 -9.06
CA PRO A 53 -8.87 6.91 -9.20
C PRO A 53 -8.15 6.02 -10.23
N VAL A 54 -7.91 4.76 -9.89
CA VAL A 54 -7.15 3.83 -10.75
C VAL A 54 -7.77 3.68 -12.14
N GLU A 55 -9.10 3.69 -12.24
CA GLU A 55 -9.83 3.57 -13.51
C GLU A 55 -9.58 4.75 -14.46
N GLN A 56 -9.21 5.92 -13.92
CA GLN A 56 -8.98 7.15 -14.69
C GLN A 56 -7.49 7.40 -14.94
N ALA A 57 -6.61 6.69 -14.22
CA ALA A 57 -5.17 6.99 -14.18
C ALA A 57 -4.50 6.94 -15.55
N ALA A 58 -4.80 5.94 -16.38
CA ALA A 58 -4.22 5.82 -17.71
C ALA A 58 -4.56 6.99 -18.63
N HIS A 59 -5.79 7.53 -18.51
CA HIS A 59 -6.21 8.69 -19.28
C HIS A 59 -5.59 10.00 -18.77
N ILE A 60 -5.63 10.21 -17.46
CA ILE A 60 -5.14 11.44 -16.81
C ILE A 60 -3.62 11.57 -16.98
N LEU A 61 -2.88 10.46 -16.81
CA LEU A 61 -1.42 10.46 -16.80
C LEU A 61 -0.77 10.30 -18.18
N LYS A 62 -1.57 10.18 -19.26
CA LYS A 62 -1.11 9.87 -20.62
C LYS A 62 0.07 10.72 -21.13
N ASN A 63 0.09 12.00 -20.76
CA ASN A 63 1.09 12.97 -21.24
C ASN A 63 1.95 13.52 -20.10
N GLU A 64 1.95 12.85 -18.94
CA GLU A 64 2.73 13.26 -17.79
C GLU A 64 4.00 12.41 -17.69
N SER A 65 5.00 12.98 -17.01
CA SER A 65 6.24 12.28 -16.67
C SER A 65 6.58 12.47 -15.22
N PHE A 66 7.25 11.48 -14.63
CA PHE A 66 7.65 11.47 -13.24
C PHE A 66 9.15 11.22 -13.10
N ASP A 67 9.75 11.76 -12.05
CA ASP A 67 11.15 11.47 -11.72
C ASP A 67 11.26 10.08 -11.09
N LEU A 68 10.23 9.68 -10.31
CA LEU A 68 10.15 8.40 -9.64
C LEU A 68 8.73 7.82 -9.75
N THR A 69 8.63 6.55 -10.14
CA THR A 69 7.39 5.77 -10.04
C THR A 69 7.59 4.62 -9.07
N LEU A 70 6.74 4.57 -8.04
CA LEU A 70 6.64 3.43 -7.11
C LEU A 70 5.39 2.62 -7.46
N SER A 71 5.56 1.43 -8.01
CA SER A 71 4.48 0.54 -8.43
C SER A 71 4.40 -0.67 -7.51
N LEU A 72 3.44 -0.66 -6.60
CA LEU A 72 3.35 -1.61 -5.48
C LEU A 72 2.16 -2.58 -5.58
N GLU A 73 1.50 -2.63 -6.75
CA GLU A 73 0.37 -3.52 -7.01
C GLU A 73 0.73 -4.65 -7.97
N GLU A 74 0.23 -5.85 -7.66
CA GLU A 74 0.52 -7.07 -8.42
C GLU A 74 -0.47 -7.32 -9.58
N ASP A 75 -1.41 -6.41 -9.84
CA ASP A 75 -2.36 -6.57 -10.94
C ASP A 75 -1.83 -6.04 -12.28
N ILE A 76 -2.37 -6.61 -13.37
CA ILE A 76 -1.92 -6.32 -14.74
C ILE A 76 -2.19 -4.85 -15.13
N ALA A 77 -3.30 -4.26 -14.69
CA ALA A 77 -3.65 -2.89 -15.07
C ALA A 77 -2.67 -1.89 -14.46
N CYS A 78 -2.33 -2.06 -13.19
CA CYS A 78 -1.33 -1.25 -12.50
C CYS A 78 0.08 -1.45 -13.07
N ALA A 79 0.46 -2.69 -13.40
CA ALA A 79 1.72 -2.99 -14.05
C ALA A 79 1.84 -2.33 -15.43
N LYS A 80 0.77 -2.37 -16.24
CA LYS A 80 0.67 -1.66 -17.54
C LYS A 80 0.79 -0.16 -17.37
N LEU A 81 0.08 0.42 -16.41
CA LEU A 81 0.17 1.84 -16.11
C LEU A 81 1.61 2.24 -15.79
N ALA A 82 2.27 1.52 -14.89
CA ALA A 82 3.66 1.79 -14.50
C ALA A 82 4.64 1.70 -15.68
N SER A 83 4.38 0.80 -16.66
CA SER A 83 5.21 0.63 -17.86
C SER A 83 4.97 1.68 -18.93
N THR A 84 3.79 2.33 -18.94
CA THR A 84 3.42 3.29 -20.00
C THR A 84 3.68 4.73 -19.61
N VAL A 85 3.72 5.05 -18.32
CA VAL A 85 3.99 6.41 -17.84
C VAL A 85 5.50 6.68 -17.89
N PRO A 86 5.95 7.71 -18.61
CA PRO A 86 7.35 8.09 -18.66
C PRO A 86 7.91 8.39 -17.27
N THR A 87 8.99 7.71 -16.88
CA THR A 87 9.59 7.87 -15.57
C THR A 87 11.12 7.84 -15.63
N GLY A 88 11.78 8.66 -14.82
CA GLY A 88 13.23 8.65 -14.67
C GLY A 88 13.74 7.41 -13.94
N ARG A 89 13.01 6.95 -12.91
CA ARG A 89 13.28 5.71 -12.16
C ARG A 89 11.98 4.99 -11.83
N LEU A 90 11.92 3.70 -12.15
CA LEU A 90 10.85 2.81 -11.74
C LEU A 90 11.35 1.91 -10.62
N ILE A 91 10.58 1.82 -9.53
CA ILE A 91 10.75 0.87 -8.43
C ILE A 91 9.44 0.10 -8.27
N GLY A 92 9.47 -1.21 -8.43
CA GLY A 92 8.29 -2.05 -8.25
C GLY A 92 7.90 -2.86 -9.47
N ILE A 93 6.61 -3.08 -9.59
CA ILE A 93 5.96 -3.93 -10.60
C ILE A 93 5.84 -3.20 -11.94
N TYR A 94 6.10 -3.94 -13.02
CA TYR A 94 5.94 -3.46 -14.40
C TYR A 94 5.60 -4.63 -15.34
N MET A 95 5.27 -4.31 -16.59
CA MET A 95 5.10 -5.30 -17.66
C MET A 95 6.39 -5.43 -18.49
N ASP A 96 6.79 -6.66 -18.73
CA ASP A 96 7.80 -7.04 -19.72
C ASP A 96 7.11 -7.89 -20.80
N GLY A 97 6.69 -7.27 -21.90
CA GLY A 97 5.74 -7.85 -22.83
C GLY A 97 4.40 -8.14 -22.11
N ASP A 98 3.99 -9.40 -22.11
CA ASP A 98 2.76 -9.86 -21.46
C ASP A 98 2.99 -10.43 -20.05
N ILE A 99 4.20 -10.32 -19.52
CA ILE A 99 4.58 -10.90 -18.23
C ILE A 99 4.75 -9.79 -17.19
N ILE A 100 4.18 -9.98 -15.99
CA ILE A 100 4.46 -9.13 -14.84
C ILE A 100 5.88 -9.41 -14.35
N ARG A 101 6.64 -8.34 -14.16
CA ARG A 101 7.99 -8.34 -13.59
C ARG A 101 8.06 -7.33 -12.44
N TYR A 102 9.17 -7.32 -11.74
CA TYR A 102 9.50 -6.32 -10.73
C TYR A 102 10.99 -5.99 -10.76
N THR A 103 11.31 -4.77 -10.35
CA THR A 103 12.69 -4.30 -10.27
C THR A 103 13.45 -4.99 -9.12
N ASP A 104 14.78 -5.01 -9.19
CA ASP A 104 15.59 -5.67 -8.15
C ASP A 104 15.48 -4.97 -6.79
N ASP A 105 15.21 -3.66 -6.76
CA ASP A 105 14.98 -2.91 -5.51
C ASP A 105 13.90 -3.53 -4.62
N VAL A 106 12.89 -4.16 -5.21
CA VAL A 106 11.73 -4.72 -4.50
C VAL A 106 11.75 -6.23 -4.37
N ALA A 107 12.83 -6.89 -4.80
CA ALA A 107 12.95 -8.35 -4.78
C ALA A 107 12.71 -8.92 -3.36
N GLY A 108 13.22 -8.25 -2.32
CA GLY A 108 13.03 -8.70 -0.94
C GLY A 108 11.57 -8.91 -0.56
N TRP A 109 10.65 -8.10 -1.10
CA TRP A 109 9.20 -8.27 -0.89
C TRP A 109 8.56 -9.18 -1.93
N PHE A 110 8.78 -8.91 -3.24
CA PHE A 110 8.04 -9.61 -4.29
C PHE A 110 8.53 -11.04 -4.56
N ASP A 111 9.72 -11.40 -4.12
CA ASP A 111 10.15 -12.81 -4.10
C ASP A 111 9.29 -13.69 -3.15
N MET A 112 8.56 -13.07 -2.21
CA MET A 112 7.61 -13.74 -1.31
C MET A 112 6.16 -13.66 -1.79
N SER A 113 5.89 -13.02 -2.93
CA SER A 113 4.54 -12.72 -3.42
C SER A 113 4.04 -13.71 -4.47
N LEU A 114 2.83 -13.47 -4.97
CA LEU A 114 2.24 -14.30 -6.02
C LEU A 114 2.92 -14.12 -7.38
N VAL A 115 3.57 -12.98 -7.61
CA VAL A 115 4.29 -12.67 -8.86
C VAL A 115 5.77 -13.03 -8.79
N SER A 116 6.18 -13.79 -7.77
CA SER A 116 7.56 -14.19 -7.56
C SER A 116 8.17 -14.88 -8.78
N LYS A 117 9.29 -14.36 -9.26
CA LYS A 117 10.09 -14.98 -10.33
C LYS A 117 10.73 -16.31 -9.92
N LEU A 118 10.73 -16.64 -8.63
CA LEU A 118 11.35 -17.86 -8.09
C LEU A 118 10.38 -19.06 -8.06
N GLY A 119 9.09 -18.81 -8.36
CA GLY A 119 8.03 -19.81 -8.29
C GLY A 119 7.46 -19.98 -6.89
N LYS A 120 6.26 -20.61 -6.83
CA LYS A 120 5.40 -20.66 -5.64
C LYS A 120 6.08 -21.28 -4.41
N ASP A 121 6.79 -22.40 -4.60
CA ASP A 121 7.38 -23.12 -3.45
C ASP A 121 8.56 -22.35 -2.84
N ALA A 122 9.39 -21.74 -3.66
CA ALA A 122 10.48 -20.89 -3.18
C ALA A 122 9.92 -19.64 -2.49
N ALA A 123 8.93 -18.98 -3.09
CA ALA A 123 8.26 -17.82 -2.51
C ALA A 123 7.66 -18.13 -1.13
N ASN A 124 6.99 -19.27 -0.98
CA ASN A 124 6.43 -19.69 0.31
C ASN A 124 7.49 -19.96 1.37
N LYS A 125 8.64 -20.53 1.00
CA LYS A 125 9.76 -20.75 1.93
C LYS A 125 10.34 -19.44 2.41
N ILE A 126 10.59 -18.49 1.51
CA ILE A 126 11.10 -17.16 1.87
C ILE A 126 10.09 -16.43 2.75
N LYS A 127 8.79 -16.48 2.38
CA LYS A 127 7.71 -15.86 3.16
C LYS A 127 7.62 -16.43 4.57
N ALA A 128 7.77 -17.75 4.74
CA ALA A 128 7.75 -18.40 6.05
C ALA A 128 8.95 -18.02 6.92
N ALA A 129 10.10 -17.70 6.32
CA ALA A 129 11.30 -17.26 7.01
C ALA A 129 11.35 -15.74 7.27
N ASN A 130 10.42 -14.97 6.66
CA ASN A 130 10.42 -13.52 6.80
C ASN A 130 10.04 -13.07 8.21
N THR A 131 10.91 -12.28 8.83
CA THR A 131 10.72 -11.67 10.15
C THR A 131 10.47 -10.16 10.10
N HIS A 132 10.52 -9.57 8.90
CA HIS A 132 10.37 -8.13 8.72
C HIS A 132 8.92 -7.75 8.41
N THR A 133 8.54 -6.54 8.82
CA THR A 133 7.23 -5.96 8.51
C THR A 133 7.15 -5.49 7.06
N PHE A 134 5.93 -5.27 6.55
CA PHE A 134 5.73 -4.68 5.22
C PHE A 134 6.36 -3.29 5.11
N GLN A 135 6.28 -2.47 6.17
CA GLN A 135 6.89 -1.13 6.21
C GLN A 135 8.42 -1.19 6.11
N TYR A 136 9.05 -2.19 6.73
CA TYR A 136 10.49 -2.41 6.55
C TYR A 136 10.84 -2.56 5.07
N TRP A 137 10.09 -3.40 4.34
CA TRP A 137 10.32 -3.62 2.92
C TRP A 137 10.03 -2.38 2.07
N LEU A 138 8.98 -1.59 2.41
CA LEU A 138 8.70 -0.31 1.74
C LEU A 138 9.87 0.67 1.85
N PHE A 139 10.54 0.73 2.98
CA PHE A 139 11.70 1.60 3.17
C PHE A 139 12.95 1.03 2.53
N ASN A 140 13.15 -0.29 2.65
CA ASN A 140 14.30 -0.98 2.08
C ASN A 140 14.39 -0.82 0.56
N MET A 141 13.27 -0.90 -0.16
CA MET A 141 13.24 -0.69 -1.63
C MET A 141 13.66 0.73 -2.06
N LEU A 142 13.62 1.67 -1.16
CA LEU A 142 14.09 3.05 -1.36
C LEU A 142 15.53 3.26 -0.87
N GLY A 143 16.20 2.22 -0.37
CA GLY A 143 17.51 2.34 0.28
C GLY A 143 17.45 3.04 1.64
N LEU A 144 16.28 3.06 2.30
CA LEU A 144 16.06 3.72 3.58
C LEU A 144 15.87 2.71 4.70
N SER A 145 16.13 3.16 5.95
CA SER A 145 15.86 2.38 7.16
C SER A 145 14.50 2.73 7.75
N PHE A 146 13.72 1.70 8.10
CA PHE A 146 12.47 1.87 8.83
C PHE A 146 12.74 1.90 10.34
N HIS A 147 12.35 2.98 11.01
CA HIS A 147 12.51 3.20 12.45
C HIS A 147 11.16 3.39 13.16
N GLY A 148 10.11 2.71 12.67
CA GLY A 148 8.77 2.83 13.26
C GLY A 148 8.03 4.11 12.89
N GLN A 149 8.31 4.70 11.73
CA GLN A 149 7.59 5.88 11.25
C GLN A 149 6.07 5.65 11.30
N PRO A 150 5.30 6.57 11.94
CA PRO A 150 3.87 6.40 12.09
C PRO A 150 3.12 6.55 10.77
N TYR A 151 1.94 5.94 10.68
CA TYR A 151 1.04 6.12 9.54
C TYR A 151 0.65 7.58 9.34
N CYS A 152 0.43 7.98 8.09
CA CYS A 152 -0.18 9.24 7.70
C CYS A 152 -1.59 8.94 7.18
N ILE A 153 -2.58 8.93 8.05
CA ILE A 153 -3.98 8.67 7.68
C ILE A 153 -4.83 9.89 7.98
N TYR A 154 -5.94 10.02 7.25
CA TYR A 154 -6.95 11.00 7.57
C TYR A 154 -7.51 10.74 8.98
N ARG A 155 -7.67 11.81 9.75
CA ARG A 155 -8.39 11.81 11.01
C ARG A 155 -9.54 12.80 10.90
N ASN A 156 -10.76 12.32 11.06
CA ASN A 156 -11.90 13.21 11.12
C ASN A 156 -11.86 14.03 12.43
N PRO A 157 -11.66 15.36 12.36
CA PRO A 157 -11.57 16.19 13.55
C PRO A 157 -12.91 16.32 14.31
N ALA A 158 -14.03 15.99 13.65
CA ALA A 158 -15.36 16.03 14.28
C ALA A 158 -15.67 14.77 15.11
N ILE A 159 -14.82 13.74 15.04
CA ILE A 159 -14.95 12.57 15.93
C ILE A 159 -14.23 12.90 17.22
N ASP A 160 -15.03 13.28 18.23
CA ASP A 160 -14.54 13.41 19.58
C ASP A 160 -14.14 12.03 20.12
N ARG A 161 -13.00 11.94 20.78
CA ARG A 161 -12.54 10.68 21.35
C ARG A 161 -13.04 10.61 22.79
N GLU A 162 -13.97 9.72 23.04
CA GLU A 162 -14.21 9.26 24.39
C GLU A 162 -12.98 8.48 24.87
N GLU A 163 -12.35 8.90 25.95
CA GLU A 163 -11.06 8.37 26.41
C GLU A 163 -11.13 6.89 26.85
N GLU A 164 -12.33 6.36 27.10
CA GLU A 164 -12.57 5.02 27.63
C GLU A 164 -13.26 4.06 26.63
N LEU A 165 -13.20 4.33 25.32
CA LEU A 165 -13.79 3.46 24.30
C LEU A 165 -12.86 2.30 23.93
N ILE A 166 -13.39 1.08 24.05
CA ILE A 166 -12.77 -0.14 23.51
C ILE A 166 -13.47 -0.50 22.20
N GLY A 167 -12.77 -0.40 21.09
CA GLY A 167 -13.25 -0.81 19.77
C GLY A 167 -13.03 -2.31 19.53
N ILE A 168 -14.11 -3.05 19.22
CA ILE A 168 -14.03 -4.48 18.90
C ILE A 168 -14.46 -4.69 17.43
N GLU A 169 -13.55 -5.13 16.56
CA GLU A 169 -13.88 -5.54 15.19
C GLU A 169 -14.27 -7.03 15.16
N THR A 170 -15.56 -7.28 14.93
CA THR A 170 -16.15 -8.63 14.95
C THR A 170 -16.26 -9.29 13.57
N ARG A 171 -15.99 -8.54 12.49
CA ARG A 171 -16.20 -9.00 11.12
C ARG A 171 -14.91 -9.52 10.50
N SER A 172 -14.97 -10.68 9.86
CA SER A 172 -13.81 -11.29 9.18
C SER A 172 -13.95 -11.36 7.66
N GLY A 173 -15.13 -11.04 7.12
CA GLY A 173 -15.48 -11.28 5.72
C GLY A 173 -15.41 -12.77 5.32
N ASN A 174 -15.92 -13.09 4.14
CA ASN A 174 -16.04 -14.48 3.68
C ASN A 174 -14.70 -15.14 3.33
N ARG A 175 -13.64 -14.35 3.10
CA ARG A 175 -12.32 -14.88 2.71
C ARG A 175 -11.61 -15.61 3.87
N TRP A 176 -11.90 -15.22 5.12
CA TRP A 176 -11.23 -15.74 6.31
C TRP A 176 -12.22 -16.10 7.41
N PRO A 177 -13.12 -17.08 7.21
CA PRO A 177 -14.17 -17.39 8.18
C PRO A 177 -13.62 -17.87 9.53
N ASN A 178 -12.42 -18.41 9.57
CA ASN A 178 -11.71 -18.80 10.78
C ASN A 178 -11.25 -17.63 11.66
N LYS A 179 -11.38 -16.38 11.20
CA LYS A 179 -11.16 -15.18 12.03
C LYS A 179 -12.42 -14.75 12.78
N SER A 180 -13.56 -15.34 12.48
CA SER A 180 -14.79 -15.13 13.25
C SER A 180 -14.71 -15.91 14.57
N TRP A 181 -15.01 -15.22 15.67
CA TRP A 181 -15.04 -15.83 16.99
C TRP A 181 -16.43 -15.65 17.64
N ALA A 182 -17.02 -16.76 18.15
CA ALA A 182 -18.36 -16.72 18.72
C ALA A 182 -18.43 -16.01 20.09
N GLY A 183 -17.29 -15.80 20.74
CA GLY A 183 -17.21 -15.21 22.07
C GLY A 183 -17.20 -13.66 22.13
N TYR A 184 -17.33 -12.97 21.00
CA TYR A 184 -17.30 -11.49 21.00
C TYR A 184 -18.39 -10.86 21.88
N GLN A 185 -19.61 -11.42 21.89
CA GLN A 185 -20.70 -10.92 22.70
C GLN A 185 -20.37 -11.04 24.21
N ALA A 186 -19.93 -12.22 24.63
CA ALA A 186 -19.55 -12.45 26.03
C ALA A 186 -18.37 -11.54 26.46
N LEU A 187 -17.39 -11.32 25.56
CA LEU A 187 -16.30 -10.38 25.82
C LEU A 187 -16.83 -8.94 26.02
N THR A 188 -17.77 -8.52 25.18
CA THR A 188 -18.35 -7.17 25.26
C THR A 188 -19.10 -6.99 26.58
N GLU A 189 -19.86 -7.98 27.02
CA GLU A 189 -20.57 -7.99 28.30
C GLU A 189 -19.58 -7.87 29.48
N GLN A 190 -18.46 -8.58 29.45
CA GLN A 190 -17.42 -8.52 30.49
C GLN A 190 -16.64 -7.20 30.54
N LEU A 191 -16.58 -6.47 29.41
CA LEU A 191 -15.86 -5.19 29.33
C LEU A 191 -16.78 -4.00 29.68
N ALA A 192 -18.09 -4.22 29.76
CA ALA A 192 -19.07 -3.18 30.12
C ALA A 192 -19.31 -3.06 31.63
N ASP A 193 -18.86 -4.05 32.41
CA ASP A 193 -18.88 -4.06 33.89
C ASP A 193 -17.60 -3.40 34.45
#